data_0c97c2aad54040e3d09d3906f3591757
#
_entry.id   0c97c2aad54040e3d09d3906f3591757
#
_cell.length_a   1.000
_cell.length_b   1.000
_cell.length_c   1.000
_cell.angle_alpha   90.00
_cell.angle_beta   90.00
_cell.angle_gamma   90.00
#
_symmetry.space_group_name_H-M   'P 1'
#
loop_
_entity.id
_entity.type
_entity.pdbx_description
1 polymer ?
#
loop_
_entity_poly.entity_id
_entity_poly.type
_entity_poly.pdbx_seq_one_letter_code
_entity_poly.pdbx_strand_id
1 'polypeptide(L)'
;KWGKNDEIGAANYVTPQQVLAATKLVKKGESHPLGIVIFPGMPAFAPRYTQLQVVQPGQQWNNDLGKAFGWPIVYNDDVLQMWLGTGPQIDGLGHLGEAGVFYNCNKGQDFADIKGLKNSALLKFHQWLVVV
;
A
#
# COMPACT_ATOMS: atom_id res chain seq x y z
N LYS A 1 -6.96 -7.98 24.45
CA LYS A 1 -8.17 -7.18 24.73
C LYS A 1 -9.31 -7.57 23.78
N TRP A 2 -9.04 -7.83 22.52
CA TRP A 2 -10.03 -8.13 21.48
C TRP A 2 -10.11 -9.62 21.11
N GLY A 3 -9.35 -10.47 21.78
CA GLY A 3 -9.37 -11.93 21.60
C GLY A 3 -8.25 -12.47 20.74
N LYS A 4 -8.10 -13.80 20.77
CA LYS A 4 -7.00 -14.53 20.12
C LYS A 4 -6.94 -14.34 18.60
N ASN A 5 -8.08 -14.13 17.97
CA ASN A 5 -8.18 -14.00 16.52
C ASN A 5 -8.28 -12.54 16.07
N ASP A 6 -7.98 -11.59 16.95
CA ASP A 6 -7.99 -10.18 16.55
C ASP A 6 -6.84 -9.88 15.60
N GLU A 7 -7.17 -9.12 14.60
CA GLU A 7 -6.29 -8.82 13.47
C GLU A 7 -6.09 -7.33 13.23
N ILE A 8 -6.89 -6.49 13.85
CA ILE A 8 -6.94 -5.06 13.56
C ILE A 8 -6.56 -4.18 14.75
N GLY A 9 -6.32 -4.77 15.93
CA GLY A 9 -5.80 -4.04 17.08
C GLY A 9 -6.59 -2.80 17.44
N ALA A 10 -5.92 -1.65 17.50
CA ALA A 10 -6.56 -0.39 17.86
C ALA A 10 -7.63 0.08 16.85
N ALA A 11 -7.63 -0.43 15.62
CA ALA A 11 -8.69 -0.12 14.67
C ALA A 11 -10.08 -0.62 15.11
N ASN A 12 -10.14 -1.54 16.08
CA ASN A 12 -11.39 -1.93 16.75
C ASN A 12 -12.08 -0.77 17.48
N TYR A 13 -11.38 0.32 17.73
CA TYR A 13 -12.00 1.53 18.29
C TYR A 13 -12.71 2.40 17.26
N VAL A 14 -12.43 2.20 15.98
CA VAL A 14 -13.06 2.98 14.91
C VAL A 14 -14.48 2.49 14.71
N THR A 15 -15.45 3.25 15.20
CA THR A 15 -16.89 2.94 15.10
C THR A 15 -17.57 3.84 14.07
N PRO A 16 -18.74 3.42 13.52
CA PRO A 16 -19.51 4.30 12.65
C PRO A 16 -19.85 5.65 13.28
N GLN A 17 -20.09 5.69 14.59
CA GLN A 17 -20.38 6.91 15.34
C GLN A 17 -19.15 7.85 15.36
N GLN A 18 -17.96 7.32 15.52
CA GLN A 18 -16.73 8.12 15.44
C GLN A 18 -16.49 8.65 14.03
N VAL A 19 -16.76 7.85 12.99
CA VAL A 19 -16.69 8.30 11.60
C VAL A 19 -17.66 9.46 11.37
N LEU A 20 -18.92 9.32 11.77
CA LEU A 20 -19.92 10.38 11.69
C LEU A 20 -19.53 11.63 12.48
N ALA A 21 -18.92 11.46 13.65
CA ALA A 21 -18.41 12.59 14.42
C ALA A 21 -17.27 13.30 13.70
N ALA A 22 -16.36 12.56 13.09
CA ALA A 22 -15.23 13.09 12.33
C ALA A 22 -15.69 13.93 11.12
N THR A 23 -16.73 13.51 10.40
CA THR A 23 -17.24 14.28 9.26
C THR A 23 -17.73 15.68 9.65
N LYS A 24 -18.19 15.87 10.89
CA LYS A 24 -18.61 17.19 11.42
C LYS A 24 -17.45 18.15 11.66
N LEU A 25 -16.22 17.65 11.66
CA LEU A 25 -15.00 18.46 11.82
C LEU A 25 -14.60 19.18 10.53
N VAL A 26 -15.12 18.77 9.40
CA VAL A 26 -14.86 19.42 8.12
C VAL A 26 -15.48 20.82 8.12
N LYS A 27 -14.65 21.85 7.93
CA LYS A 27 -15.08 23.26 7.96
C LYS A 27 -15.03 23.93 6.58
N LYS A 28 -14.06 23.58 5.76
CA LYS A 28 -13.80 24.27 4.49
C LYS A 28 -13.99 23.40 3.26
N GLY A 29 -14.09 22.08 3.40
CA GLY A 29 -14.17 21.16 2.25
C GLY A 29 -12.88 21.12 1.41
N GLU A 30 -11.75 21.54 1.98
CA GLU A 30 -10.44 21.47 1.35
C GLU A 30 -9.87 20.04 1.48
N SER A 31 -9.25 19.54 0.42
CA SER A 31 -8.51 18.29 0.45
C SER A 31 -7.01 18.58 0.51
N HIS A 32 -6.31 17.84 1.34
CA HIS A 32 -4.85 17.97 1.51
C HIS A 32 -4.20 16.62 1.19
N PRO A 33 -3.33 16.54 0.15
CA PRO A 33 -2.59 15.32 -0.11
C PRO A 33 -1.61 15.05 1.03
N LEU A 34 -1.61 13.81 1.54
CA LEU A 34 -0.67 13.38 2.57
C LEU A 34 0.52 12.62 1.98
N GLY A 35 0.50 12.36 0.68
CA GLY A 35 1.56 11.69 -0.03
C GLY A 35 2.69 12.63 -0.43
N ILE A 36 3.80 12.04 -0.85
CA ILE A 36 4.90 12.73 -1.51
C ILE A 36 5.08 12.16 -2.91
N VAL A 37 5.69 12.91 -3.79
CA VAL A 37 6.07 12.40 -5.11
C VAL A 37 7.15 11.32 -4.92
N ILE A 38 6.91 10.14 -5.47
CA ILE A 38 7.86 9.02 -5.47
C ILE A 38 8.50 8.97 -6.87
N PHE A 39 9.82 8.92 -6.91
CA PHE A 39 10.58 8.92 -8.15
C PHE A 39 11.85 8.05 -8.03
N PRO A 40 12.37 7.54 -9.16
CA PRO A 40 13.61 6.78 -9.17
C PRO A 40 14.78 7.62 -8.63
N GLY A 41 15.54 7.01 -7.72
CA GLY A 41 16.69 7.67 -7.11
C GLY A 41 16.36 8.60 -5.94
N MET A 42 15.11 8.65 -5.49
CA MET A 42 14.78 9.40 -4.27
C MET A 42 15.54 8.85 -3.05
N PRO A 43 15.88 9.72 -2.09
CA PRO A 43 16.56 9.28 -0.88
C PRO A 43 15.75 8.23 -0.10
N ALA A 44 16.41 7.16 0.29
CA ALA A 44 15.83 6.09 1.11
C ALA A 44 16.90 5.43 1.96
N PHE A 45 16.50 4.81 3.09
CA PHE A 45 17.41 3.98 3.87
C PHE A 45 17.80 2.73 3.07
N ALA A 46 19.11 2.47 2.99
CA ALA A 46 19.61 1.26 2.34
C ALA A 46 19.01 -0.01 3.00
N PRO A 47 18.69 -1.06 2.24
CA PRO A 47 18.85 -1.23 0.79
C PRO A 47 17.64 -0.78 -0.06
N ARG A 48 16.77 0.07 0.46
CA ARG A 48 15.53 0.48 -0.22
C ARG A 48 15.81 1.27 -1.49
N TYR A 49 15.03 1.02 -2.51
CA TYR A 49 15.10 1.72 -3.79
C TYR A 49 13.72 1.81 -4.44
N THR A 50 13.61 2.68 -5.43
CA THR A 50 12.44 2.83 -6.29
C THR A 50 12.90 2.81 -7.74
N GLN A 51 12.24 2.00 -8.56
CA GLN A 51 12.41 1.94 -10.01
C GLN A 51 11.06 2.14 -10.68
N LEU A 52 11.02 2.97 -11.69
CA LEU A 52 9.86 3.20 -12.54
C LEU A 52 10.28 3.00 -13.98
N GLN A 53 9.48 2.27 -14.73
CA GLN A 53 9.68 2.00 -16.14
C GLN A 53 8.38 2.26 -16.87
N VAL A 54 8.43 3.15 -17.88
CA VAL A 54 7.29 3.38 -18.77
C VAL A 54 7.44 2.43 -19.96
N VAL A 55 6.38 1.73 -20.30
CA VAL A 55 6.35 0.76 -21.39
C VAL A 55 5.19 1.05 -22.33
N GLN A 56 5.41 0.77 -23.61
CA GLN A 56 4.33 0.74 -24.60
C GLN A 56 4.07 -0.68 -25.08
N PRO A 57 2.85 -1.02 -25.47
CA PRO A 57 2.54 -2.31 -26.06
C PRO A 57 3.47 -2.62 -27.25
N GLY A 58 4.06 -3.80 -27.24
CA GLY A 58 5.03 -4.20 -28.25
C GLY A 58 6.38 -3.48 -28.20
N GLN A 59 6.66 -2.71 -27.15
CA GLN A 59 7.90 -1.91 -27.00
C GLN A 59 8.18 -0.96 -28.17
N GLN A 60 7.12 -0.49 -28.80
CA GLN A 60 7.20 0.43 -29.95
C GLN A 60 6.52 1.75 -29.62
N TRP A 61 7.28 2.84 -29.66
CA TRP A 61 6.75 4.19 -29.46
C TRP A 61 5.76 4.55 -30.55
N ASN A 62 4.65 5.18 -30.18
CA ASN A 62 3.54 5.54 -31.06
C ASN A 62 2.91 4.32 -31.78
N ASN A 63 2.93 3.17 -31.14
CA ASN A 63 2.29 1.98 -31.67
C ASN A 63 0.76 2.19 -31.70
N ASP A 64 0.20 2.20 -32.89
CA ASP A 64 -1.26 2.29 -33.07
C ASP A 64 -1.88 0.89 -32.94
N LEU A 65 -2.66 0.72 -31.88
CA LEU A 65 -3.41 -0.49 -31.64
C LEU A 65 -4.77 -0.52 -32.36
N GLY A 66 -5.08 0.50 -33.19
CA GLY A 66 -6.35 0.61 -33.89
C GLY A 66 -6.70 -0.60 -34.74
N LYS A 67 -5.71 -1.28 -35.32
CA LYS A 67 -5.92 -2.52 -36.06
C LYS A 67 -6.50 -3.65 -35.19
N ALA A 68 -6.13 -3.68 -33.93
CA ALA A 68 -6.61 -4.70 -32.98
C ALA A 68 -7.97 -4.36 -32.37
N PHE A 69 -8.23 -3.08 -32.11
CA PHE A 69 -9.41 -2.63 -31.37
C PHE A 69 -10.47 -1.92 -32.22
N GLY A 70 -10.18 -1.66 -33.50
CA GLY A 70 -11.12 -0.99 -34.42
C GLY A 70 -11.24 0.53 -34.24
N TRP A 71 -10.37 1.15 -33.44
CA TRP A 71 -10.29 2.60 -33.23
C TRP A 71 -8.86 3.03 -32.89
N PRO A 72 -8.42 4.22 -33.31
CA PRO A 72 -7.05 4.67 -33.08
C PRO A 72 -6.79 4.82 -31.59
N ILE A 73 -5.84 4.04 -31.06
CA ILE A 73 -5.45 4.08 -29.66
C ILE A 73 -3.95 3.85 -29.53
N VAL A 74 -3.34 4.67 -28.69
CA VAL A 74 -1.99 4.46 -28.17
C VAL A 74 -2.05 4.69 -26.66
N TYR A 75 -1.24 3.97 -25.89
CA TYR A 75 -1.17 4.16 -24.46
C TYR A 75 0.22 3.76 -23.92
N ASN A 76 0.50 4.25 -22.73
CA ASN A 76 1.67 3.86 -21.97
C ASN A 76 1.22 3.17 -20.69
N ASP A 77 1.95 2.14 -20.29
CA ASP A 77 1.82 1.51 -18.98
C ASP A 77 3.06 1.75 -18.15
N ASP A 78 2.88 1.71 -16.84
CA ASP A 78 3.95 1.89 -15.88
C ASP A 78 4.22 0.60 -15.10
N VAL A 79 5.47 0.22 -15.01
CA VAL A 79 5.95 -0.84 -14.14
C VAL A 79 6.69 -0.19 -12.97
N LEU A 80 6.18 -0.37 -11.77
CA LEU A 80 6.78 0.16 -10.55
C LEU A 80 7.34 -0.98 -9.72
N GLN A 81 8.63 -0.90 -9.38
CA GLN A 81 9.27 -1.76 -8.41
C GLN A 81 9.84 -0.88 -7.29
N MET A 82 9.30 -1.04 -6.08
CA MET A 82 9.74 -0.23 -4.95
C MET A 82 9.59 -0.96 -3.62
N TRP A 83 10.34 -0.51 -2.64
CA TRP A 83 10.07 -0.82 -1.26
C TRP A 83 8.94 0.07 -0.76
N LEU A 84 7.85 -0.54 -0.27
CA LEU A 84 6.67 0.20 0.18
C LEU A 84 6.95 1.17 1.34
N GLY A 85 8.01 0.91 2.11
CA GLY A 85 8.51 1.81 3.14
C GLY A 85 9.31 3.01 2.61
N THR A 86 9.21 3.34 1.33
CA THR A 86 9.83 4.53 0.73
C THR A 86 8.80 5.64 0.65
N GLY A 87 8.79 6.54 1.61
CA GLY A 87 7.83 7.63 1.72
C GLY A 87 6.84 7.46 2.87
N PRO A 88 5.79 8.29 2.94
CA PRO A 88 4.76 8.18 3.97
C PRO A 88 4.02 6.85 3.86
N GLN A 89 3.81 6.20 5.00
CA GLN A 89 3.21 4.87 5.05
C GLN A 89 2.48 4.64 6.37
N ILE A 90 1.61 3.67 6.38
CA ILE A 90 1.04 3.09 7.60
C ILE A 90 1.47 1.64 7.64
N ASP A 91 2.17 1.25 8.71
CA ASP A 91 2.60 -0.12 8.89
C ASP A 91 1.49 -0.98 9.49
N GLY A 92 1.36 -2.19 8.96
CA GLY A 92 0.48 -3.20 9.54
C GLY A 92 1.07 -3.83 10.81
N LEU A 93 0.23 -4.49 11.59
CA LEU A 93 0.60 -5.12 12.86
C LEU A 93 1.64 -6.24 12.73
N GLY A 94 1.90 -6.69 11.52
CA GLY A 94 2.94 -7.67 11.20
C GLY A 94 4.29 -7.06 10.79
N HIS A 95 4.39 -5.72 10.77
CA HIS A 95 5.62 -5.07 10.32
C HIS A 95 6.71 -5.11 11.39
N LEU A 96 6.37 -4.86 12.65
CA LEU A 96 7.31 -4.79 13.75
C LEU A 96 6.95 -5.80 14.84
N GLY A 97 7.95 -6.48 15.35
CA GLY A 97 7.83 -7.43 16.47
C GLY A 97 9.04 -7.38 17.37
N GLU A 98 8.96 -8.04 18.49
CA GLU A 98 10.04 -8.19 19.47
C GLU A 98 10.37 -9.66 19.65
N ALA A 99 11.66 -10.00 19.64
CA ALA A 99 12.17 -11.39 19.80
C ALA A 99 11.45 -12.42 18.89
N GLY A 100 11.12 -12.00 17.65
CA GLY A 100 10.42 -12.86 16.68
C GLY A 100 8.93 -13.03 16.91
N VAL A 101 8.35 -12.30 17.87
CA VAL A 101 6.92 -12.31 18.18
C VAL A 101 6.29 -10.98 17.78
N PHE A 102 5.22 -11.06 17.02
CA PHE A 102 4.45 -9.94 16.50
C PHE A 102 3.11 -9.81 17.22
N TYR A 103 2.30 -8.86 16.76
CA TYR A 103 0.99 -8.61 17.35
C TYR A 103 0.21 -9.90 17.58
N ASN A 104 -0.48 -9.95 18.70
CA ASN A 104 -1.33 -11.06 19.14
C ASN A 104 -0.59 -12.40 19.28
N CYS A 105 0.70 -12.34 19.69
CA CYS A 105 1.58 -13.49 19.90
C CYS A 105 1.86 -14.33 18.64
N ASN A 106 1.69 -13.77 17.45
CA ASN A 106 2.06 -14.45 16.22
C ASN A 106 3.59 -14.56 16.11
N LYS A 107 4.09 -15.75 15.87
CA LYS A 107 5.53 -15.95 15.63
C LYS A 107 5.84 -15.73 14.16
N GLY A 108 6.89 -14.94 13.85
CA GLY A 108 7.27 -14.59 12.50
C GLY A 108 7.47 -15.78 11.58
N GLN A 109 8.11 -16.84 12.09
CA GLN A 109 8.33 -18.08 11.36
C GLN A 109 7.05 -18.80 10.91
N ASP A 110 5.92 -18.56 11.60
CA ASP A 110 4.65 -19.25 11.32
C ASP A 110 3.82 -18.53 10.25
N PHE A 111 3.94 -17.20 10.14
CA PHE A 111 3.10 -16.41 9.24
C PHE A 111 3.84 -15.62 8.16
N ALA A 112 5.15 -15.37 8.30
CA ALA A 112 5.91 -14.62 7.31
C ALA A 112 6.55 -15.56 6.26
N ASP A 113 6.39 -15.21 4.99
CA ASP A 113 6.92 -15.94 3.86
C ASP A 113 7.34 -14.94 2.78
N ILE A 114 8.25 -15.32 1.89
CA ILE A 114 8.68 -14.48 0.76
C ILE A 114 7.53 -14.11 -0.17
N LYS A 115 6.47 -14.89 -0.18
CA LYS A 115 5.26 -14.63 -0.97
C LYS A 115 4.26 -13.71 -0.26
N GLY A 116 4.53 -13.34 0.99
CA GLY A 116 3.67 -12.52 1.82
C GLY A 116 3.38 -13.14 3.19
N LEU A 117 2.47 -12.52 3.92
CA LEU A 117 2.06 -12.97 5.23
C LEU A 117 0.94 -13.99 5.09
N LYS A 118 1.08 -15.17 5.72
CA LYS A 118 0.12 -16.27 5.64
C LYS A 118 -1.18 -16.00 6.40
N ASN A 119 -1.14 -15.13 7.40
CA ASN A 119 -2.31 -14.72 8.15
C ASN A 119 -2.99 -13.54 7.45
N SER A 120 -4.22 -13.74 7.01
CA SER A 120 -5.04 -12.70 6.38
C SER A 120 -5.26 -11.47 7.25
N ALA A 121 -5.04 -11.62 8.53
CA ALA A 121 -5.08 -10.64 9.58
C ALA A 121 -4.10 -9.51 9.43
N LEU A 122 -2.87 -9.86 9.20
CA LEU A 122 -1.79 -8.91 9.02
C LEU A 122 -1.80 -8.31 7.61
N LEU A 123 -2.38 -9.04 6.63
CA LEU A 123 -2.63 -8.55 5.28
C LEU A 123 -3.75 -7.50 5.21
N LYS A 124 -4.75 -7.58 6.07
CA LYS A 124 -5.86 -6.60 6.07
C LYS A 124 -5.40 -5.17 6.38
N PHE A 125 -4.36 -5.00 7.18
CA PHE A 125 -3.77 -3.70 7.43
C PHE A 125 -2.86 -3.22 6.29
N HIS A 126 -2.29 -4.12 5.48
CA HIS A 126 -1.57 -3.75 4.27
C HIS A 126 -2.50 -3.31 3.13
N GLN A 127 -3.77 -3.72 3.15
CA GLN A 127 -4.76 -3.30 2.15
C GLN A 127 -5.26 -1.86 2.33
N TRP A 128 -4.91 -1.19 3.43
CA TRP A 128 -5.19 0.23 3.64
C TRP A 128 -4.01 1.13 3.23
N LEU A 129 -3.11 0.61 2.42
CA LEU A 129 -2.15 1.48 1.75
C LEU A 129 -2.94 2.29 0.70
N VAL A 130 -3.61 3.33 1.15
CA VAL A 130 -4.12 4.36 0.27
C VAL A 130 -2.90 5.15 -0.19
N VAL A 131 -2.33 4.74 -1.32
CA VAL A 131 -1.43 5.59 -2.08
C VAL A 131 -2.32 6.67 -2.69
N VAL A 132 -2.42 7.80 -2.04
CA VAL A 132 -3.06 9.00 -2.55
C VAL A 132 -2.01 9.88 -3.20
#